data_1bedc337c865ecd25b40765c6985dbfd
#
_entry.id   1bedc337c865ecd25b40765c6985dbfd
#
_cell.length_a   1.000
_cell.length_b   1.000
_cell.length_c   1.000
_cell.angle_alpha   90.00
_cell.angle_beta   90.00
_cell.angle_gamma   90.00
#
_symmetry.space_group_name_H-M   'P 1'
#
loop_
_entity.id
_entity.type
_entity.pdbx_description
1 polymer ?
#
loop_
_entity_poly.entity_id
_entity_poly.type
_entity_poly.pdbx_seq_one_letter_code
_entity_poly.pdbx_strand_id
1 'polypeptide(L)'
;MSAQQEQDAREAVPPLGEPDAALREGLPGDRRSERHSLIEHARSVGTWGLGLSYMVPTMLGFAAAYKALGSQKLDRATRLYIEGQLQLLFVKWRAEVHPDVDPKQQYIFCQNHINHFDHLSMYNSTPHFKQGVELQSHFKYPIYGWFMEARGTIPVPANKTARTEAIYEGMKAELEAGRSILAFPEGTRTVNGRVGAFRRGVFVTAQRLGVPIVPVAVTGMYDVMRKGSLLIRPGQEVTVHVEKPVQVAGRGPEEVTAIAQETRAAITRHVDAYLDAKGATRS
;
A
#
# COMPACT_ATOMS: atom_id res chain seq x y z
N MET A 1 -15.78 18.54 -24.38
CA MET A 1 -16.63 17.36 -24.17
C MET A 1 -17.89 17.82 -23.46
N SER A 2 -19.09 17.38 -23.91
CA SER A 2 -20.32 17.70 -23.20
C SER A 2 -20.45 16.89 -21.92
N ALA A 3 -21.19 17.40 -20.92
CA ALA A 3 -21.45 16.69 -19.67
C ALA A 3 -22.01 15.27 -19.88
N GLN A 4 -22.73 15.06 -20.98
CA GLN A 4 -23.27 13.77 -21.40
C GLN A 4 -22.18 12.80 -21.84
N GLN A 5 -21.15 13.28 -22.56
CA GLN A 5 -20.01 12.45 -22.98
C GLN A 5 -19.12 12.06 -21.79
N GLU A 6 -19.06 12.91 -20.77
CA GLU A 6 -18.39 12.57 -19.50
C GLU A 6 -19.19 11.56 -18.67
N GLN A 7 -20.51 11.61 -18.73
CA GLN A 7 -21.39 10.69 -18.03
C GLN A 7 -21.41 9.31 -18.68
N ASP A 8 -21.45 9.24 -20.00
CA ASP A 8 -21.38 7.99 -20.78
C ASP A 8 -19.99 7.31 -20.64
N ALA A 9 -18.91 8.10 -20.54
CA ALA A 9 -17.59 7.57 -20.24
C ALA A 9 -17.46 7.01 -18.80
N ARG A 10 -18.31 7.45 -17.88
CA ARG A 10 -18.40 6.93 -16.50
C ARG A 10 -19.13 5.59 -16.41
N GLU A 11 -20.10 5.34 -17.30
CA GLU A 11 -20.92 4.12 -17.30
C GLU A 11 -20.37 2.97 -18.15
N ALA A 12 -19.56 3.26 -19.15
CA ALA A 12 -19.20 2.30 -20.21
C ALA A 12 -18.05 1.36 -19.93
N VAL A 13 -17.44 1.33 -18.73
CA VAL A 13 -16.31 0.45 -18.47
C VAL A 13 -16.60 -0.50 -17.32
N PRO A 14 -16.69 -1.81 -17.60
CA PRO A 14 -16.93 -2.82 -16.56
C PRO A 14 -15.81 -2.79 -15.51
N PRO A 15 -16.12 -3.11 -14.24
CA PRO A 15 -15.09 -3.23 -13.19
C PRO A 15 -14.05 -4.25 -13.62
N LEU A 16 -12.78 -3.95 -13.34
CA LEU A 16 -11.66 -4.88 -13.53
C LEU A 16 -11.83 -6.06 -12.55
N GLY A 17 -12.53 -7.12 -12.97
CA GLY A 17 -12.77 -8.31 -12.17
C GLY A 17 -13.61 -8.06 -10.91
N GLU A 18 -14.42 -9.02 -10.51
CA GLU A 18 -15.12 -8.95 -9.21
C GLU A 18 -14.09 -8.96 -8.08
N PRO A 19 -14.09 -7.97 -7.17
CA PRO A 19 -13.16 -7.91 -6.04
C PRO A 19 -13.28 -9.08 -5.06
N ASP A 20 -14.37 -9.82 -5.12
CA ASP A 20 -14.82 -10.73 -4.06
C ASP A 20 -14.38 -12.18 -4.22
N ALA A 21 -13.98 -12.62 -5.40
CA ALA A 21 -13.54 -14.01 -5.59
C ALA A 21 -12.29 -14.35 -4.76
N ALA A 22 -11.39 -13.40 -4.58
CA ALA A 22 -10.15 -13.56 -3.79
C ALA A 22 -10.35 -13.49 -2.27
N LEU A 23 -11.58 -13.20 -1.80
CA LEU A 23 -11.90 -13.04 -0.38
C LEU A 23 -12.57 -14.27 0.24
N ARG A 24 -12.88 -15.29 -0.56
CA ARG A 24 -13.56 -16.50 -0.07
C ARG A 24 -12.62 -17.36 0.78
N GLU A 25 -13.16 -17.92 1.86
CA GLU A 25 -12.46 -18.92 2.68
C GLU A 25 -12.18 -20.18 1.86
N GLY A 26 -11.03 -20.83 2.11
CA GLY A 26 -10.65 -22.08 1.45
C GLY A 26 -10.02 -21.93 0.07
N LEU A 27 -9.61 -20.72 -0.34
CA LEU A 27 -8.83 -20.55 -1.57
C LEU A 27 -7.46 -21.24 -1.45
N PRO A 28 -6.91 -21.79 -2.58
CA PRO A 28 -5.55 -22.30 -2.59
C PRO A 28 -4.57 -21.25 -2.03
N GLY A 29 -3.75 -21.65 -1.04
CA GLY A 29 -2.81 -20.77 -0.35
C GLY A 29 -3.41 -19.99 0.84
N ASP A 30 -4.69 -20.14 1.14
CA ASP A 30 -5.27 -19.60 2.39
C ASP A 30 -4.74 -20.38 3.60
N ARG A 31 -3.96 -19.70 4.43
CA ARG A 31 -3.32 -20.30 5.62
C ARG A 31 -3.87 -19.73 6.92
N ARG A 32 -5.06 -19.12 6.92
CA ARG A 32 -5.67 -18.55 8.13
C ARG A 32 -5.96 -19.59 9.21
N SER A 33 -6.21 -20.83 8.80
CA SER A 33 -6.51 -21.97 9.68
C SER A 33 -5.29 -22.76 10.14
N GLU A 34 -4.05 -22.37 9.79
CA GLU A 34 -2.84 -23.05 10.29
C GLU A 34 -2.78 -23.01 11.82
N ARG A 35 -2.49 -24.17 12.43
CA ARG A 35 -2.25 -24.25 13.87
C ARG A 35 -0.86 -23.71 14.20
N HIS A 36 -0.77 -22.93 15.28
CA HIS A 36 0.45 -22.31 15.74
C HIS A 36 0.83 -22.83 17.11
N SER A 37 2.15 -22.96 17.37
CA SER A 37 2.68 -23.39 18.64
C SER A 37 2.52 -22.32 19.72
N LEU A 38 2.55 -22.73 21.00
CA LEU A 38 2.54 -21.80 22.14
C LEU A 38 3.74 -20.83 22.08
N ILE A 39 4.89 -21.28 21.57
CA ILE A 39 6.09 -20.45 21.41
C ILE A 39 5.86 -19.34 20.38
N GLU A 40 5.20 -19.64 19.26
CA GLU A 40 4.84 -18.63 18.26
C GLU A 40 3.89 -17.58 18.84
N HIS A 41 2.91 -18.00 19.61
CA HIS A 41 1.99 -17.09 20.30
C HIS A 41 2.75 -16.21 21.32
N ALA A 42 3.62 -16.78 22.14
CA ALA A 42 4.40 -16.03 23.12
C ALA A 42 5.31 -14.99 22.43
N ARG A 43 6.01 -15.39 21.35
CA ARG A 43 6.80 -14.46 20.53
C ARG A 43 5.97 -13.34 19.92
N SER A 44 4.79 -13.67 19.39
CA SER A 44 3.86 -12.67 18.84
C SER A 44 3.40 -11.67 19.89
N VAL A 45 3.02 -12.14 21.10
CA VAL A 45 2.62 -11.26 22.21
C VAL A 45 3.78 -10.35 22.62
N GLY A 46 4.99 -10.88 22.73
CA GLY A 46 6.18 -10.07 23.02
C GLY A 46 6.46 -9.00 21.94
N THR A 47 6.34 -9.40 20.67
CA THR A 47 6.50 -8.46 19.53
C THR A 47 5.44 -7.37 19.56
N TRP A 48 4.17 -7.69 19.82
CA TRP A 48 3.12 -6.70 20.00
C TRP A 48 3.39 -5.76 21.17
N GLY A 49 3.81 -6.30 22.33
CA GLY A 49 4.15 -5.49 23.50
C GLY A 49 5.24 -4.47 23.20
N LEU A 50 6.36 -4.91 22.61
CA LEU A 50 7.46 -4.04 22.19
C LEU A 50 7.02 -3.06 21.09
N GLY A 51 6.30 -3.54 20.09
CA GLY A 51 5.81 -2.70 18.99
C GLY A 51 4.89 -1.60 19.47
N LEU A 52 3.90 -1.90 20.30
CA LEU A 52 2.94 -0.93 20.83
C LEU A 52 3.60 0.07 21.79
N SER A 53 4.53 -0.38 22.64
CA SER A 53 5.27 0.52 23.55
C SER A 53 6.16 1.53 22.81
N TYR A 54 6.61 1.20 21.62
CA TYR A 54 7.34 2.10 20.73
C TYR A 54 6.39 2.95 19.89
N MET A 55 5.41 2.31 19.24
CA MET A 55 4.54 2.95 18.25
C MET A 55 3.64 4.02 18.87
N VAL A 56 2.97 3.72 19.98
CA VAL A 56 1.96 4.60 20.58
C VAL A 56 2.55 5.95 21.00
N PRO A 57 3.59 6.03 21.85
CA PRO A 57 4.16 7.31 22.26
C PRO A 57 4.78 8.06 21.07
N THR A 58 5.41 7.34 20.14
CA THR A 58 6.02 7.96 18.97
C THR A 58 4.99 8.55 18.03
N MET A 59 3.85 7.87 17.77
CA MET A 59 2.75 8.40 16.96
C MET A 59 2.13 9.65 17.60
N LEU A 60 1.96 9.67 18.91
CA LEU A 60 1.49 10.87 19.64
C LEU A 60 2.45 12.05 19.50
N GLY A 61 3.75 11.79 19.67
CA GLY A 61 4.79 12.78 19.46
C GLY A 61 4.80 13.32 18.03
N PHE A 62 4.71 12.45 17.04
CA PHE A 62 4.63 12.85 15.62
C PHE A 62 3.33 13.59 15.31
N ALA A 63 2.19 13.19 15.85
CA ALA A 63 0.94 13.90 15.62
C ALA A 63 1.04 15.38 16.05
N ALA A 64 1.66 15.64 17.20
CA ALA A 64 1.94 17.02 17.66
C ALA A 64 2.98 17.73 16.78
N ALA A 65 4.09 17.06 16.47
CA ALA A 65 5.18 17.62 15.68
C ALA A 65 4.77 17.93 14.23
N TYR A 66 3.97 17.06 13.58
CA TYR A 66 3.46 17.28 12.22
C TYR A 66 2.52 18.50 12.17
N LYS A 67 1.65 18.68 13.18
CA LYS A 67 0.79 19.86 13.27
C LYS A 67 1.61 21.15 13.41
N ALA A 68 2.71 21.11 14.15
CA ALA A 68 3.55 22.29 14.40
C ALA A 68 4.50 22.61 13.24
N LEU A 69 5.10 21.60 12.59
CA LEU A 69 6.23 21.76 11.68
C LEU A 69 5.93 21.33 10.24
N GLY A 70 4.87 20.54 10.05
CA GLY A 70 4.54 19.89 8.79
C GLY A 70 5.26 18.53 8.62
N SER A 71 4.56 17.55 8.06
CA SER A 71 5.04 16.17 7.97
C SER A 71 6.25 16.02 7.03
N GLN A 72 6.32 16.80 5.95
CA GLN A 72 7.42 16.73 4.98
C GLN A 72 8.76 17.18 5.60
N LYS A 73 8.77 18.19 6.46
CA LYS A 73 9.99 18.63 7.17
C LYS A 73 10.52 17.57 8.13
N LEU A 74 9.65 16.67 8.58
CA LEU A 74 9.98 15.59 9.51
C LEU A 74 10.19 14.24 8.80
N ASP A 75 10.33 14.23 7.48
CA ASP A 75 10.44 12.99 6.69
C ASP A 75 11.60 12.10 7.18
N ARG A 76 12.77 12.68 7.46
CA ARG A 76 13.92 11.93 7.98
C ARG A 76 13.61 11.26 9.32
N ALA A 77 12.96 11.97 10.23
CA ALA A 77 12.55 11.42 11.53
C ALA A 77 11.49 10.32 11.34
N THR A 78 10.54 10.52 10.42
CA THR A 78 9.54 9.51 10.04
C THR A 78 10.19 8.23 9.53
N ARG A 79 11.23 8.32 8.68
CA ARG A 79 11.99 7.17 8.18
C ARG A 79 12.69 6.41 9.29
N LEU A 80 13.27 7.12 10.26
CA LEU A 80 13.90 6.50 11.44
C LEU A 80 12.85 5.78 12.31
N TYR A 81 11.69 6.38 12.48
CA TYR A 81 10.56 5.75 13.18
C TYR A 81 10.10 4.45 12.48
N ILE A 82 9.96 4.50 11.16
CA ILE A 82 9.59 3.34 10.34
C ILE A 82 10.65 2.24 10.45
N GLU A 83 11.93 2.59 10.36
CA GLU A 83 13.04 1.65 10.51
C GLU A 83 13.01 0.98 11.88
N GLY A 84 12.77 1.75 12.95
CA GLY A 84 12.59 1.21 14.30
C GLY A 84 11.45 0.18 14.40
N GLN A 85 10.33 0.40 13.71
CA GLN A 85 9.23 -0.57 13.66
C GLN A 85 9.64 -1.87 12.94
N LEU A 86 10.34 -1.78 11.80
CA LEU A 86 10.83 -2.95 11.08
C LEU A 86 11.83 -3.77 11.93
N GLN A 87 12.70 -3.07 12.68
CA GLN A 87 13.63 -3.72 13.61
C GLN A 87 12.90 -4.43 14.76
N LEU A 88 11.84 -3.84 15.31
CA LEU A 88 11.03 -4.47 16.37
C LEU A 88 10.20 -5.65 15.87
N LEU A 89 9.88 -5.69 14.58
CA LEU A 89 9.32 -6.88 13.92
C LEU A 89 10.40 -7.92 13.61
N PHE A 90 11.67 -7.60 13.85
CA PHE A 90 12.83 -8.41 13.46
C PHE A 90 12.83 -8.76 11.97
N VAL A 91 12.29 -7.87 11.15
CA VAL A 91 12.24 -8.05 9.69
C VAL A 91 13.58 -7.68 9.09
N LYS A 92 14.16 -8.60 8.32
CA LYS A 92 15.30 -8.32 7.43
C LYS A 92 14.73 -7.88 6.09
N TRP A 93 14.87 -6.60 5.78
CA TRP A 93 14.31 -6.09 4.54
C TRP A 93 15.38 -5.54 3.60
N ARG A 94 15.10 -5.59 2.31
CA ARG A 94 15.90 -4.95 1.26
C ARG A 94 14.99 -4.38 0.18
N ALA A 95 15.50 -3.39 -0.56
CA ALA A 95 14.83 -2.82 -1.72
C ALA A 95 15.67 -3.05 -2.97
N GLU A 96 14.99 -3.45 -4.04
CA GLU A 96 15.53 -3.56 -5.39
C GLU A 96 14.81 -2.49 -6.23
N VAL A 97 15.52 -1.41 -6.56
CA VAL A 97 14.91 -0.23 -7.21
C VAL A 97 15.37 -0.16 -8.65
N HIS A 98 14.40 -0.12 -9.58
CA HIS A 98 14.69 0.01 -10.99
C HIS A 98 15.41 1.36 -11.28
N PRO A 99 16.46 1.40 -12.11
CA PRO A 99 17.26 2.62 -12.36
C PRO A 99 16.48 3.77 -13.00
N ASP A 100 15.37 3.47 -13.68
CA ASP A 100 14.49 4.48 -14.29
C ASP A 100 13.60 5.22 -13.26
N VAL A 101 13.67 4.86 -11.98
CA VAL A 101 12.95 5.58 -10.91
C VAL A 101 13.79 6.80 -10.50
N ASP A 102 13.48 7.95 -11.10
CA ASP A 102 14.18 9.20 -10.81
C ASP A 102 13.79 9.72 -9.42
N PRO A 103 14.76 9.92 -8.48
CA PRO A 103 14.48 10.42 -7.15
C PRO A 103 13.89 11.84 -7.10
N LYS A 104 13.95 12.58 -8.19
CA LYS A 104 13.43 13.96 -8.30
C LYS A 104 12.04 14.03 -8.93
N GLN A 105 11.58 12.97 -9.57
CA GLN A 105 10.25 12.90 -10.19
C GLN A 105 9.21 12.44 -9.19
N GLN A 106 7.98 12.96 -9.31
CA GLN A 106 6.84 12.48 -8.54
C GLN A 106 6.19 11.28 -9.22
N TYR A 107 5.73 10.36 -8.39
CA TYR A 107 5.10 9.12 -8.84
C TYR A 107 3.87 8.78 -7.98
N ILE A 108 3.01 7.94 -8.56
CA ILE A 108 2.03 7.17 -7.82
C ILE A 108 2.60 5.75 -7.67
N PHE A 109 3.09 5.42 -6.47
CA PHE A 109 3.55 4.09 -6.14
C PHE A 109 2.35 3.19 -5.86
N CYS A 110 2.17 2.16 -6.68
CA CYS A 110 1.09 1.17 -6.55
C CYS A 110 1.67 -0.13 -6.00
N GLN A 111 1.27 -0.51 -4.78
CA GLN A 111 1.78 -1.67 -4.06
C GLN A 111 0.69 -2.73 -3.85
N ASN A 112 1.07 -4.02 -3.83
CA ASN A 112 0.19 -5.09 -3.37
C ASN A 112 -0.09 -4.96 -1.86
N HIS A 113 -1.31 -5.35 -1.44
CA HIS A 113 -1.79 -5.10 -0.08
C HIS A 113 -1.94 -6.40 0.73
N ILE A 114 -1.09 -6.59 1.73
CA ILE A 114 -0.95 -7.82 2.51
C ILE A 114 -1.45 -7.63 3.93
N ASN A 115 -0.85 -6.70 4.68
CA ASN A 115 -1.17 -6.48 6.09
C ASN A 115 -1.00 -5.01 6.53
N HIS A 116 -1.05 -4.75 7.82
CA HIS A 116 -0.94 -3.39 8.37
C HIS A 116 0.47 -2.80 8.30
N PHE A 117 1.50 -3.61 8.03
CA PHE A 117 2.89 -3.20 8.00
C PHE A 117 3.42 -2.93 6.58
N ASP A 118 2.59 -3.09 5.55
CA ASP A 118 3.00 -2.99 4.15
C ASP A 118 3.69 -1.66 3.80
N HIS A 119 3.22 -0.57 4.41
CA HIS A 119 3.77 0.75 4.14
C HIS A 119 5.17 0.96 4.73
N LEU A 120 5.60 0.16 5.72
CA LEU A 120 6.86 0.37 6.42
C LEU A 120 8.07 0.20 5.49
N SER A 121 8.23 -0.98 4.90
CA SER A 121 9.35 -1.28 4.01
C SER A 121 9.29 -0.42 2.73
N MET A 122 8.08 -0.25 2.16
CA MET A 122 7.91 0.56 0.96
C MET A 122 8.28 2.03 1.18
N TYR A 123 7.90 2.63 2.31
CA TYR A 123 8.19 4.04 2.54
C TYR A 123 9.70 4.33 2.49
N ASN A 124 10.50 3.45 3.09
CA ASN A 124 11.95 3.59 3.13
C ASN A 124 12.68 3.10 1.87
N SER A 125 12.01 2.40 0.95
CA SER A 125 12.64 1.82 -0.25
C SER A 125 13.15 2.85 -1.26
N THR A 126 12.58 4.05 -1.28
CA THR A 126 13.02 5.16 -2.16
C THR A 126 13.03 6.48 -1.41
N PRO A 127 13.79 7.50 -1.87
CA PRO A 127 13.93 8.78 -1.17
C PRO A 127 12.68 9.67 -1.22
N HIS A 128 11.69 9.33 -2.04
CA HIS A 128 10.47 10.13 -2.20
C HIS A 128 9.69 10.27 -0.91
N PHE A 129 9.22 11.48 -0.60
CA PHE A 129 8.15 11.65 0.36
C PHE A 129 6.86 11.10 -0.24
N LYS A 130 6.24 10.14 0.43
CA LYS A 130 5.04 9.46 -0.06
C LYS A 130 3.87 9.74 0.87
N GLN A 131 2.78 10.24 0.31
CA GLN A 131 1.54 10.40 1.05
C GLN A 131 0.64 9.20 0.84
N GLY A 132 0.10 8.68 1.92
CA GLY A 132 -0.79 7.52 1.89
C GLY A 132 -2.24 7.90 1.55
N VAL A 133 -3.00 6.90 1.12
CA VAL A 133 -4.44 6.98 0.86
C VAL A 133 -5.12 6.00 1.80
N GLU A 134 -6.06 6.46 2.64
CA GLU A 134 -6.66 5.64 3.71
C GLU A 134 -8.18 5.86 3.82
N LEU A 135 -8.91 4.84 4.27
CA LEU A 135 -10.35 4.94 4.49
C LEU A 135 -10.68 5.99 5.56
N GLN A 136 -11.61 6.87 5.26
CA GLN A 136 -12.04 7.95 6.16
C GLN A 136 -12.52 7.44 7.53
N SER A 137 -13.10 6.22 7.58
CA SER A 137 -13.52 5.60 8.85
C SER A 137 -12.35 5.33 9.81
N HIS A 138 -11.13 5.13 9.31
CA HIS A 138 -9.96 4.85 10.14
C HIS A 138 -9.42 6.10 10.86
N PHE A 139 -9.77 7.29 10.38
CA PHE A 139 -9.44 8.56 11.07
C PHE A 139 -10.17 8.73 12.40
N LYS A 140 -11.21 7.92 12.66
CA LYS A 140 -11.93 7.90 13.93
C LYS A 140 -11.19 7.11 15.04
N TYR A 141 -10.19 6.30 14.68
CA TYR A 141 -9.43 5.54 15.67
C TYR A 141 -8.52 6.49 16.47
N PRO A 142 -8.59 6.46 17.81
CA PRO A 142 -7.71 7.27 18.63
C PRO A 142 -6.24 6.96 18.34
N ILE A 143 -5.38 7.95 18.47
CA ILE A 143 -3.94 7.90 18.21
C ILE A 143 -3.64 7.70 16.71
N TYR A 144 -4.07 6.59 16.12
CA TYR A 144 -3.86 6.30 14.70
C TYR A 144 -4.48 7.37 13.79
N GLY A 145 -5.75 7.69 14.00
CA GLY A 145 -6.45 8.72 13.23
C GLY A 145 -5.84 10.11 13.40
N TRP A 146 -5.45 10.48 14.62
CA TRP A 146 -4.77 11.74 14.88
C TRP A 146 -3.41 11.84 14.17
N PHE A 147 -2.65 10.75 14.16
CA PHE A 147 -1.39 10.66 13.42
C PHE A 147 -1.61 10.79 11.91
N MET A 148 -2.58 10.06 11.34
CA MET A 148 -2.89 10.09 9.92
C MET A 148 -3.36 11.47 9.47
N GLU A 149 -4.23 12.11 10.24
CA GLU A 149 -4.70 13.47 10.00
C GLU A 149 -3.54 14.49 10.03
N ALA A 150 -2.72 14.45 11.09
CA ALA A 150 -1.58 15.35 11.23
C ALA A 150 -0.52 15.15 10.15
N ARG A 151 -0.35 13.91 9.66
CA ARG A 151 0.53 13.58 8.55
C ARG A 151 0.01 14.12 7.21
N GLY A 152 -1.29 14.37 7.08
CA GLY A 152 -1.95 14.78 5.83
C GLY A 152 -2.33 13.60 4.93
N THR A 153 -2.52 12.41 5.50
CA THR A 153 -2.97 11.25 4.73
C THR A 153 -4.31 11.52 4.07
N ILE A 154 -4.46 11.11 2.80
CA ILE A 154 -5.64 11.40 1.98
C ILE A 154 -6.82 10.52 2.45
N PRO A 155 -7.90 11.13 2.98
CA PRO A 155 -9.07 10.37 3.41
C PRO A 155 -9.93 9.97 2.21
N VAL A 156 -10.34 8.71 2.15
CA VAL A 156 -11.20 8.16 1.11
C VAL A 156 -12.57 7.81 1.69
N PRO A 157 -13.67 8.42 1.21
CA PRO A 157 -15.01 8.12 1.67
C PRO A 157 -15.40 6.65 1.40
N ALA A 158 -16.26 6.10 2.27
CA ALA A 158 -16.83 4.77 2.05
C ALA A 158 -17.82 4.77 0.86
N ASN A 159 -18.50 5.89 0.61
CA ASN A 159 -19.43 6.04 -0.51
C ASN A 159 -18.70 5.95 -1.86
N LYS A 160 -19.11 5.01 -2.70
CA LYS A 160 -18.47 4.75 -4.00
C LYS A 160 -18.51 5.96 -4.95
N THR A 161 -19.61 6.72 -4.97
CA THR A 161 -19.80 7.87 -5.87
C THR A 161 -18.84 9.01 -5.52
N ALA A 162 -18.70 9.34 -4.23
CA ALA A 162 -17.80 10.40 -3.76
C ALA A 162 -16.33 9.99 -3.79
N ARG A 163 -16.03 8.69 -3.81
CA ARG A 163 -14.67 8.14 -3.64
C ARG A 163 -13.72 8.55 -4.75
N THR A 164 -14.15 8.44 -6.01
CA THR A 164 -13.27 8.70 -7.17
C THR A 164 -12.84 10.15 -7.19
N GLU A 165 -13.75 11.07 -6.93
CA GLU A 165 -13.43 12.51 -6.92
C GLU A 165 -12.56 12.87 -5.69
N ALA A 166 -12.87 12.33 -4.51
CA ALA A 166 -12.06 12.55 -3.31
C ALA A 166 -10.61 12.04 -3.47
N ILE A 167 -10.44 10.88 -4.13
CA ILE A 167 -9.10 10.36 -4.48
C ILE A 167 -8.41 11.32 -5.45
N TYR A 168 -9.10 11.76 -6.49
CA TYR A 168 -8.53 12.65 -7.49
C TYR A 168 -8.08 13.98 -6.88
N GLU A 169 -8.94 14.67 -6.17
CA GLU A 169 -8.61 15.96 -5.55
C GLU A 169 -7.52 15.82 -4.48
N GLY A 170 -7.58 14.78 -3.64
CA GLY A 170 -6.57 14.52 -2.63
C GLY A 170 -5.19 14.22 -3.23
N MET A 171 -5.13 13.36 -4.25
CA MET A 171 -3.86 13.03 -4.92
C MET A 171 -3.31 14.22 -5.70
N LYS A 172 -4.17 14.98 -6.38
CA LYS A 172 -3.80 16.19 -7.10
C LYS A 172 -3.14 17.21 -6.18
N ALA A 173 -3.75 17.50 -5.04
CA ALA A 173 -3.22 18.45 -4.06
C ALA A 173 -1.83 18.03 -3.53
N GLU A 174 -1.63 16.74 -3.27
CA GLU A 174 -0.34 16.22 -2.81
C GLU A 174 0.74 16.30 -3.91
N LEU A 175 0.40 15.95 -5.14
CA LEU A 175 1.31 16.00 -6.28
C LEU A 175 1.69 17.45 -6.64
N GLU A 176 0.73 18.39 -6.62
CA GLU A 176 1.00 19.83 -6.80
C GLU A 176 1.91 20.40 -5.71
N ALA A 177 1.86 19.81 -4.50
CA ALA A 177 2.75 20.19 -3.40
C ALA A 177 4.12 19.48 -3.45
N GLY A 178 4.46 18.80 -4.53
CA GLY A 178 5.76 18.14 -4.71
C GLY A 178 5.88 16.78 -4.02
N ARG A 179 4.77 16.14 -3.63
CA ARG A 179 4.78 14.87 -2.90
C ARG A 179 4.28 13.72 -3.78
N SER A 180 4.92 12.57 -3.67
CA SER A 180 4.48 11.32 -4.32
C SER A 180 3.35 10.66 -3.52
N ILE A 181 2.67 9.69 -4.14
CA ILE A 181 1.55 8.98 -3.53
C ILE A 181 1.92 7.52 -3.31
N LEU A 182 1.49 6.92 -2.20
CA LEU A 182 1.48 5.48 -1.96
C LEU A 182 0.03 5.00 -1.94
N ALA A 183 -0.31 4.12 -2.86
CA ALA A 183 -1.65 3.57 -2.99
C ALA A 183 -1.64 2.04 -3.05
N PHE A 184 -2.71 1.44 -2.51
CA PHE A 184 -2.99 0.01 -2.59
C PHE A 184 -4.18 -0.22 -3.52
N PRO A 185 -3.96 -0.47 -4.82
CA PRO A 185 -5.03 -0.48 -5.81
C PRO A 185 -6.03 -1.64 -5.62
N GLU A 186 -5.67 -2.68 -4.89
CA GLU A 186 -6.59 -3.76 -4.49
C GLU A 186 -7.73 -3.23 -3.60
N GLY A 187 -7.47 -2.20 -2.80
CA GLY A 187 -8.41 -1.61 -1.85
C GLY A 187 -8.85 -2.55 -0.73
N THR A 188 -8.21 -3.69 -0.58
CA THR A 188 -8.35 -4.65 0.52
C THR A 188 -7.10 -5.52 0.60
N ARG A 189 -6.77 -6.00 1.80
CA ARG A 189 -5.64 -6.92 2.01
C ARG A 189 -5.94 -8.30 1.45
N THR A 190 -4.93 -8.95 0.88
CA THR A 190 -5.02 -10.33 0.40
C THR A 190 -5.28 -11.32 1.54
N VAL A 191 -5.93 -12.45 1.24
CA VAL A 191 -6.14 -13.56 2.19
C VAL A 191 -5.20 -14.74 1.95
N ASN A 192 -4.67 -14.87 0.73
CA ASN A 192 -3.81 -15.99 0.31
C ASN A 192 -2.40 -15.56 -0.11
N GLY A 193 -2.06 -14.29 0.08
CA GLY A 193 -0.76 -13.72 -0.30
C GLY A 193 -0.65 -13.31 -1.77
N ARG A 194 -1.57 -13.72 -2.65
CA ARG A 194 -1.55 -13.36 -4.08
C ARG A 194 -2.16 -11.99 -4.33
N VAL A 195 -1.78 -11.39 -5.46
CA VAL A 195 -2.25 -10.07 -5.88
C VAL A 195 -3.70 -10.15 -6.38
N GLY A 196 -4.59 -9.43 -5.73
CA GLY A 196 -6.00 -9.33 -6.09
C GLY A 196 -6.26 -8.48 -7.34
N ALA A 197 -7.54 -8.28 -7.64
CA ALA A 197 -7.98 -7.39 -8.71
C ALA A 197 -7.75 -5.91 -8.31
N PHE A 198 -7.36 -5.08 -9.26
CA PHE A 198 -7.11 -3.66 -9.04
C PHE A 198 -8.37 -2.82 -9.28
N ARG A 199 -8.60 -1.83 -8.42
CA ARG A 199 -9.65 -0.81 -8.58
C ARG A 199 -9.14 0.29 -9.49
N ARG A 200 -10.02 0.81 -10.35
CA ARG A 200 -9.67 1.77 -11.39
C ARG A 200 -9.31 3.17 -10.89
N GLY A 201 -9.83 3.59 -9.74
CA GLY A 201 -9.75 4.99 -9.30
C GLY A 201 -8.35 5.60 -9.34
N VAL A 202 -7.35 4.89 -8.83
CA VAL A 202 -5.95 5.35 -8.84
C VAL A 202 -5.42 5.52 -10.27
N PHE A 203 -5.76 4.62 -11.18
CA PHE A 203 -5.28 4.63 -12.58
C PHE A 203 -5.96 5.73 -13.40
N VAL A 204 -7.25 5.97 -13.18
CA VAL A 204 -7.97 7.13 -13.74
C VAL A 204 -7.32 8.43 -13.28
N THR A 205 -7.02 8.54 -11.98
CA THR A 205 -6.35 9.71 -11.42
C THR A 205 -4.97 9.90 -12.03
N ALA A 206 -4.15 8.85 -12.11
CA ALA A 206 -2.82 8.89 -12.74
C ALA A 206 -2.88 9.37 -14.18
N GLN A 207 -3.80 8.83 -14.97
CA GLN A 207 -3.99 9.19 -16.37
C GLN A 207 -4.44 10.64 -16.52
N ARG A 208 -5.43 11.10 -15.74
CA ARG A 208 -5.92 12.49 -15.77
C ARG A 208 -4.86 13.51 -15.38
N LEU A 209 -3.97 13.16 -14.44
CA LEU A 209 -2.90 14.04 -13.97
C LEU A 209 -1.59 13.88 -14.77
N GLY A 210 -1.49 12.90 -15.66
CA GLY A 210 -0.28 12.63 -16.43
C GLY A 210 0.90 12.17 -15.57
N VAL A 211 0.67 11.66 -14.35
CA VAL A 211 1.71 11.25 -13.40
C VAL A 211 1.99 9.76 -13.54
N PRO A 212 3.24 9.34 -13.81
CA PRO A 212 3.58 7.94 -14.01
C PRO A 212 3.39 7.11 -12.74
N ILE A 213 3.08 5.82 -12.95
CA ILE A 213 2.85 4.84 -11.90
C ILE A 213 4.11 3.99 -11.73
N VAL A 214 4.55 3.81 -10.50
CA VAL A 214 5.62 2.86 -10.16
C VAL A 214 4.97 1.62 -9.53
N PRO A 215 5.01 0.45 -10.21
CA PRO A 215 4.58 -0.80 -9.61
C PRO A 215 5.55 -1.20 -8.50
N VAL A 216 5.02 -1.63 -7.36
CA VAL A 216 5.83 -2.09 -6.22
C VAL A 216 5.32 -3.43 -5.74
N ALA A 217 6.17 -4.45 -5.81
CA ALA A 217 5.89 -5.76 -5.25
C ALA A 217 6.61 -5.91 -3.91
N VAL A 218 5.84 -6.15 -2.85
CA VAL A 218 6.39 -6.53 -1.54
C VAL A 218 6.17 -8.02 -1.33
N THR A 219 7.26 -8.76 -1.16
CA THR A 219 7.28 -10.19 -0.88
C THR A 219 7.76 -10.47 0.54
N GLY A 220 7.33 -11.58 1.14
CA GLY A 220 7.69 -11.95 2.52
C GLY A 220 6.77 -11.37 3.60
N MET A 221 6.10 -10.26 3.37
CA MET A 221 5.25 -9.62 4.37
C MET A 221 4.03 -10.49 4.78
N TYR A 222 3.56 -11.39 3.90
CA TYR A 222 2.52 -12.38 4.22
C TYR A 222 2.98 -13.42 5.27
N ASP A 223 4.27 -13.67 5.34
CA ASP A 223 4.85 -14.55 6.36
C ASP A 223 5.03 -13.82 7.71
N VAL A 224 5.10 -12.49 7.72
CA VAL A 224 5.13 -11.68 8.95
C VAL A 224 3.79 -11.70 9.64
N MET A 225 2.72 -11.35 8.93
CA MET A 225 1.34 -11.33 9.48
C MET A 225 0.32 -11.49 8.36
N ARG A 226 -0.75 -12.23 8.60
CA ARG A 226 -1.82 -12.49 7.63
C ARG A 226 -3.08 -11.70 7.96
N LYS A 227 -3.87 -11.41 6.95
CA LYS A 227 -5.20 -10.80 7.13
C LYS A 227 -6.05 -11.69 8.03
N GLY A 228 -6.71 -11.05 9.01
CA GLY A 228 -7.59 -11.75 9.97
C GLY A 228 -6.86 -12.44 11.12
N SER A 229 -5.51 -12.43 11.14
CA SER A 229 -4.71 -12.93 12.25
C SER A 229 -4.03 -11.78 12.99
N LEU A 230 -3.92 -11.89 14.31
CA LEU A 230 -3.07 -11.02 15.13
C LEU A 230 -1.69 -11.65 15.38
N LEU A 231 -1.43 -12.84 14.83
CA LEU A 231 -0.16 -13.51 15.00
C LEU A 231 0.94 -12.87 14.16
N ILE A 232 1.92 -12.25 14.82
CA ILE A 232 3.15 -11.76 14.19
C ILE A 232 4.19 -12.87 14.28
N ARG A 233 4.84 -13.16 13.16
CA ARG A 233 6.00 -14.05 13.09
C ARG A 233 7.25 -13.20 12.85
N PRO A 234 8.02 -12.89 13.91
CA PRO A 234 9.24 -12.10 13.76
C PRO A 234 10.32 -12.87 13.00
N GLY A 235 11.30 -12.13 12.47
CA GLY A 235 12.49 -12.72 11.83
C GLY A 235 12.31 -13.08 10.36
N GLN A 236 11.27 -12.59 9.69
CA GLN A 236 11.04 -12.85 8.26
C GLN A 236 11.92 -11.96 7.37
N GLU A 237 12.16 -12.44 6.16
CA GLU A 237 12.82 -11.67 5.10
C GLU A 237 11.78 -11.03 4.20
N VAL A 238 11.92 -9.72 3.95
CA VAL A 238 11.03 -8.92 3.11
C VAL A 238 11.82 -8.27 2.00
N THR A 239 11.38 -8.43 0.76
CA THR A 239 11.96 -7.73 -0.38
C THR A 239 10.93 -6.80 -0.99
N VAL A 240 11.36 -5.55 -1.25
CA VAL A 240 10.57 -4.53 -1.94
C VAL A 240 11.15 -4.39 -3.35
N HIS A 241 10.41 -4.85 -4.35
CA HIS A 241 10.76 -4.68 -5.76
C HIS A 241 10.06 -3.43 -6.29
N VAL A 242 10.83 -2.38 -6.53
CA VAL A 242 10.34 -1.12 -7.11
C VAL A 242 10.64 -1.18 -8.60
N GLU A 243 9.61 -1.40 -9.39
CA GLU A 243 9.68 -1.70 -10.81
C GLU A 243 9.82 -0.45 -11.68
N LYS A 244 10.05 -0.67 -12.98
CA LYS A 244 10.10 0.37 -14.00
C LYS A 244 8.80 1.18 -13.99
N PRO A 245 8.87 2.54 -14.04
CA PRO A 245 7.68 3.38 -14.11
C PRO A 245 6.85 3.11 -15.37
N VAL A 246 5.54 2.89 -15.19
CA VAL A 246 4.55 2.82 -16.25
C VAL A 246 4.16 4.26 -16.63
N GLN A 247 4.48 4.65 -17.85
CA GLN A 247 4.14 5.98 -18.37
C GLN A 247 2.66 6.06 -18.70
N VAL A 248 2.04 7.17 -18.32
CA VAL A 248 0.61 7.42 -18.56
C VAL A 248 0.36 8.67 -19.42
N ALA A 249 1.35 9.55 -19.54
CA ALA A 249 1.28 10.74 -20.38
C ALA A 249 1.04 10.35 -21.84
N GLY A 250 0.09 10.99 -22.50
CA GLY A 250 -0.28 10.70 -23.89
C GLY A 250 -1.20 9.48 -24.08
N ARG A 251 -1.49 8.74 -23.03
CA ARG A 251 -2.45 7.62 -23.05
C ARG A 251 -3.85 8.11 -22.76
N GLY A 252 -4.82 7.66 -23.57
CA GLY A 252 -6.22 8.08 -23.46
C GLY A 252 -6.97 7.39 -22.30
N PRO A 253 -8.19 7.87 -21.99
CA PRO A 253 -9.03 7.27 -20.95
C PRO A 253 -9.36 5.79 -21.21
N GLU A 254 -9.40 5.36 -22.47
CA GLU A 254 -9.62 3.97 -22.90
C GLU A 254 -8.47 3.04 -22.50
N GLU A 255 -7.27 3.56 -22.31
CA GLU A 255 -6.08 2.78 -21.94
C GLU A 255 -5.93 2.58 -20.42
N VAL A 256 -6.80 3.18 -19.60
CA VAL A 256 -6.75 3.04 -18.12
C VAL A 256 -6.74 1.58 -17.68
N THR A 257 -7.49 0.73 -18.37
CA THR A 257 -7.52 -0.72 -18.09
C THR A 257 -6.18 -1.37 -18.41
N ALA A 258 -5.58 -1.03 -19.55
CA ALA A 258 -4.26 -1.54 -19.94
C ALA A 258 -3.17 -1.09 -18.96
N ILE A 259 -3.17 0.18 -18.53
CA ILE A 259 -2.26 0.71 -17.50
C ILE A 259 -2.38 -0.11 -16.20
N ALA A 260 -3.60 -0.38 -15.75
CA ALA A 260 -3.84 -1.15 -14.54
C ALA A 260 -3.37 -2.61 -14.67
N GLN A 261 -3.58 -3.24 -15.83
CA GLN A 261 -3.12 -4.60 -16.10
C GLN A 261 -1.60 -4.69 -16.19
N GLU A 262 -0.93 -3.74 -16.85
CA GLU A 262 0.52 -3.63 -16.91
C GLU A 262 1.13 -3.49 -15.53
N THR A 263 0.59 -2.57 -14.72
CA THR A 263 1.01 -2.37 -13.33
C THR A 263 0.81 -3.64 -12.49
N ARG A 264 -0.36 -4.29 -12.62
CA ARG A 264 -0.66 -5.52 -11.89
C ARG A 264 0.25 -6.66 -12.29
N ALA A 265 0.50 -6.84 -13.58
CA ALA A 265 1.37 -7.91 -14.11
C ALA A 265 2.80 -7.78 -13.58
N ALA A 266 3.35 -6.56 -13.53
CA ALA A 266 4.67 -6.30 -12.96
C ALA A 266 4.77 -6.73 -11.48
N ILE A 267 3.74 -6.44 -10.68
CA ILE A 267 3.69 -6.82 -9.26
C ILE A 267 3.49 -8.35 -9.11
N THR A 268 2.54 -8.91 -9.86
CA THR A 268 2.16 -10.33 -9.77
C THR A 268 3.34 -11.25 -10.07
N ARG A 269 4.18 -10.91 -11.03
CA ARG A 269 5.37 -11.70 -11.40
C ARG A 269 6.27 -11.98 -10.18
N HIS A 270 6.57 -11.00 -9.36
CA HIS A 270 7.41 -11.17 -8.17
C HIS A 270 6.69 -11.92 -7.05
N VAL A 271 5.42 -11.59 -6.83
CA VAL A 271 4.63 -12.21 -5.76
C VAL A 271 4.40 -13.69 -6.05
N ASP A 272 4.03 -14.05 -7.28
CA ASP A 272 3.80 -15.45 -7.66
C ASP A 272 5.12 -16.24 -7.61
N ALA A 273 6.21 -15.72 -8.16
CA ALA A 273 7.51 -16.38 -8.10
C ALA A 273 7.95 -16.64 -6.64
N TYR A 274 7.73 -15.69 -5.72
CA TYR A 274 8.02 -15.86 -4.31
C TYR A 274 7.16 -16.97 -3.66
N LEU A 275 5.86 -16.98 -3.93
CA LEU A 275 4.93 -17.94 -3.34
C LEU A 275 5.17 -19.35 -3.88
N ASP A 276 5.46 -19.48 -5.17
CA ASP A 276 5.73 -20.76 -5.82
C ASP A 276 7.04 -21.36 -5.30
N ALA A 277 8.10 -20.55 -5.14
CA ALA A 277 9.35 -21.00 -4.51
C ALA A 277 9.13 -21.49 -3.08
N LYS A 278 8.28 -20.81 -2.29
CA LYS A 278 7.91 -21.25 -0.93
C LYS A 278 7.03 -22.49 -0.90
N GLY A 279 6.19 -22.68 -1.91
CA GLY A 279 5.39 -23.91 -2.09
C GLY A 279 6.26 -25.12 -2.37
N ALA A 280 7.25 -24.97 -3.25
CA ALA A 280 8.20 -26.02 -3.62
C ALA A 280 9.14 -26.44 -2.46
N THR A 281 9.43 -25.54 -1.51
CA THR A 281 10.27 -25.87 -0.33
C THR A 281 9.52 -26.58 0.80
N ARG A 282 8.19 -26.71 0.71
CA ARG A 282 7.33 -27.35 1.73
C ARG A 282 6.71 -28.68 1.27
N SER A 283 6.93 -29.06 0.01
CA SER A 283 6.55 -30.37 -0.55
C SER A 283 7.71 -31.36 -0.39
#